data_9bf06fcd81e3ebc978878df5d432ddf3
#
_entry.id   9bf06fcd81e3ebc978878df5d432ddf3
#
_cell.length_a   1.000
_cell.length_b   1.000
_cell.length_c   1.000
_cell.angle_alpha   90.00
_cell.angle_beta   90.00
_cell.angle_gamma   90.00
#
_symmetry.space_group_name_H-M   'P 1'
#
loop_
_entity.id
_entity.type
_entity.pdbx_description
1 polymer ?
#
loop_
_entity_poly.entity_id
_entity_poly.type
_entity_poly.pdbx_seq_one_letter_code
_entity_poly.pdbx_strand_id
1 'polypeptide(L)'
;MLHKVVQVRLYPSVEQEIQLAQTFGCARWWWNYALNKSIETYKETGKGLSRAALNAFLPALKKAEETVWLADCYSQVLQATTLNLTTAYKNFFEKRAGFPKFKSKIGKQSIQYPQNVKIVNGNVKLPGNIGIVKAKIHRPIEGKIKTATVSKAPSGKYLASILTEVEGENPVISEGKIYGIDLGLKHFAVVTDGEKVSKYDNPKHLAKHEKNLKRKQKKLARKQKGSKSRNRYRKVVAKVYERVSNSRQDFLHKLSYKLVSDSQAVIVENLHVKGMVRNHKLAKSISDVGWGTFTNFLAYKLERRGGKLVEIDRWFPSSKLCSNCFYTIGEMPLDVREWTCPHCNTHHDRDANAAQNIRAEGIRMIKAEGSAVSAVGGEVSPTLGRKSKFRHSPLITEAPTSTVLGKLG
;
A
#
# COMPACT_ATOMS: atom_id res chain seq x y z
N MET A 1 -0.51 16.41 -16.10
CA MET A 1 -0.43 14.97 -16.52
C MET A 1 -0.79 14.07 -15.34
N LEU A 2 -1.86 13.29 -15.45
CA LEU A 2 -2.34 12.40 -14.40
C LEU A 2 -1.99 10.95 -14.75
N HIS A 3 -1.59 10.18 -13.74
CA HIS A 3 -1.35 8.75 -13.88
C HIS A 3 -2.54 7.94 -13.37
N LYS A 4 -3.08 7.07 -14.25
CA LYS A 4 -4.15 6.13 -13.89
C LYS A 4 -3.66 4.70 -14.02
N VAL A 5 -4.07 3.82 -13.10
CA VAL A 5 -3.78 2.37 -13.19
C VAL A 5 -5.10 1.62 -13.31
N VAL A 6 -5.20 0.81 -14.38
CA VAL A 6 -6.32 -0.12 -14.56
C VAL A 6 -5.80 -1.54 -14.46
N GLN A 7 -6.34 -2.31 -13.52
CA GLN A 7 -6.02 -3.73 -13.39
C GLN A 7 -7.07 -4.55 -14.14
N VAL A 8 -6.59 -5.39 -15.06
CA VAL A 8 -7.45 -6.26 -15.88
C VAL A 8 -7.11 -7.72 -15.67
N ARG A 9 -8.10 -8.59 -15.79
CA ARG A 9 -7.93 -10.03 -15.76
C ARG A 9 -7.50 -10.54 -17.13
N LEU A 10 -6.42 -11.34 -17.18
CA LEU A 10 -5.94 -12.01 -18.39
C LEU A 10 -6.35 -13.49 -18.39
N TYR A 11 -6.60 -14.02 -19.59
CA TYR A 11 -6.93 -15.41 -19.85
C TYR A 11 -6.00 -15.94 -20.96
N PRO A 12 -4.71 -16.21 -20.64
CA PRO A 12 -3.76 -16.73 -21.62
C PRO A 12 -4.13 -18.13 -22.06
N SER A 13 -3.82 -18.49 -23.31
CA SER A 13 -3.83 -19.87 -23.82
C SER A 13 -2.76 -20.71 -23.11
N VAL A 14 -2.75 -22.01 -23.34
CA VAL A 14 -1.74 -22.92 -22.76
C VAL A 14 -0.34 -22.51 -23.21
N GLU A 15 -0.17 -22.20 -24.50
CA GLU A 15 1.11 -21.76 -25.09
C GLU A 15 1.54 -20.43 -24.48
N GLN A 16 0.62 -19.47 -24.34
CA GLN A 16 0.89 -18.19 -23.69
C GLN A 16 1.22 -18.35 -22.20
N GLU A 17 0.61 -19.31 -21.48
CA GLU A 17 0.99 -19.62 -20.10
C GLU A 17 2.42 -20.12 -19.99
N ILE A 18 2.88 -20.94 -20.95
CA ILE A 18 4.26 -21.46 -21.03
C ILE A 18 5.21 -20.28 -21.27
N GLN A 19 4.94 -19.44 -22.28
CA GLN A 19 5.76 -18.28 -22.61
C GLN A 19 5.85 -17.27 -21.45
N LEU A 20 4.74 -17.00 -20.77
CA LEU A 20 4.73 -16.15 -19.59
C LEU A 20 5.54 -16.78 -18.44
N ALA A 21 5.45 -18.11 -18.25
CA ALA A 21 6.23 -18.80 -17.22
C ALA A 21 7.74 -18.74 -17.50
N GLN A 22 8.15 -18.86 -18.77
CA GLN A 22 9.54 -18.67 -19.24
C GLN A 22 9.98 -17.23 -18.95
N THR A 23 9.20 -16.22 -19.36
CA THR A 23 9.50 -14.80 -19.14
C THR A 23 9.63 -14.47 -17.64
N PHE A 24 8.76 -15.01 -16.78
CA PHE A 24 8.92 -14.90 -15.31
C PHE A 24 10.21 -15.55 -14.82
N GLY A 25 10.60 -16.68 -15.44
CA GLY A 25 11.85 -17.38 -15.17
C GLY A 25 13.06 -16.54 -15.50
N CYS A 26 13.12 -15.99 -16.73
CA CYS A 26 14.17 -15.12 -17.22
C CYS A 26 14.34 -13.88 -16.32
N ALA A 27 13.26 -13.17 -16.01
CA ALA A 27 13.30 -11.98 -15.17
C ALA A 27 13.76 -12.29 -13.74
N ARG A 28 13.36 -13.44 -13.18
CA ARG A 28 13.81 -13.87 -11.85
C ARG A 28 15.29 -14.24 -11.85
N TRP A 29 15.74 -15.02 -12.83
CA TRP A 29 17.13 -15.40 -12.96
C TRP A 29 18.02 -14.16 -13.12
N TRP A 30 17.65 -13.27 -14.04
CA TRP A 30 18.36 -12.02 -14.27
C TRP A 30 18.43 -11.13 -13.02
N TRP A 31 17.34 -11.00 -12.27
CA TRP A 31 17.36 -10.30 -10.98
C TRP A 31 18.39 -10.90 -10.04
N ASN A 32 18.40 -12.23 -9.91
CA ASN A 32 19.30 -12.92 -8.98
C ASN A 32 20.76 -12.80 -9.43
N TYR A 33 21.02 -12.97 -10.72
CA TYR A 33 22.35 -12.80 -11.30
C TYR A 33 22.86 -11.37 -11.08
N ALA A 34 22.09 -10.36 -11.44
CA ALA A 34 22.43 -8.95 -11.29
C ALA A 34 22.64 -8.54 -9.81
N LEU A 35 21.82 -9.08 -8.91
CA LEU A 35 21.97 -8.88 -7.48
C LEU A 35 23.29 -9.50 -6.98
N ASN A 36 23.57 -10.74 -7.37
CA ASN A 36 24.81 -11.43 -6.99
C ASN A 36 26.04 -10.69 -7.49
N LYS A 37 26.07 -10.31 -8.77
CA LYS A 37 27.16 -9.53 -9.35
C LYS A 37 27.36 -8.18 -8.66
N SER A 38 26.28 -7.51 -8.30
CA SER A 38 26.37 -6.26 -7.54
C SER A 38 27.00 -6.46 -6.15
N ILE A 39 26.69 -7.60 -5.48
CA ILE A 39 27.26 -7.93 -4.16
C ILE A 39 28.75 -8.30 -4.29
N GLU A 40 29.11 -9.13 -5.28
CA GLU A 40 30.50 -9.53 -5.56
C GLU A 40 31.36 -8.30 -5.86
N THR A 41 30.96 -7.49 -6.84
CA THR A 41 31.71 -6.29 -7.24
C THR A 41 31.86 -5.30 -6.06
N TYR A 42 30.82 -5.14 -5.23
CA TYR A 42 30.93 -4.28 -4.06
C TYR A 42 31.95 -4.80 -3.03
N LYS A 43 32.01 -6.11 -2.82
CA LYS A 43 32.99 -6.75 -1.93
C LYS A 43 34.43 -6.57 -2.43
N GLU A 44 34.61 -6.62 -3.75
CA GLU A 44 35.95 -6.51 -4.38
C GLU A 44 36.42 -5.06 -4.50
N THR A 45 35.52 -4.14 -4.85
CA THR A 45 35.89 -2.77 -5.27
C THR A 45 35.38 -1.68 -4.33
N GLY A 46 34.50 -2.00 -3.38
CA GLY A 46 33.79 -1.01 -2.56
C GLY A 46 32.76 -0.17 -3.33
N LYS A 47 32.54 -0.45 -4.63
CA LYS A 47 31.64 0.33 -5.49
C LYS A 47 30.49 -0.53 -6.02
N GLY A 48 29.28 0.02 -6.00
CA GLY A 48 28.09 -0.63 -6.58
C GLY A 48 28.05 -0.51 -8.11
N LEU A 49 27.38 -1.46 -8.76
CA LEU A 49 27.15 -1.43 -10.21
C LEU A 49 25.99 -0.51 -10.58
N SER A 50 26.21 0.34 -11.59
CA SER A 50 25.17 1.19 -12.17
C SER A 50 24.17 0.36 -12.99
N ARG A 51 23.02 0.97 -13.32
CA ARG A 51 22.04 0.35 -14.24
C ARG A 51 22.64 0.03 -15.60
N ALA A 52 23.48 0.93 -16.13
CA ALA A 52 24.15 0.76 -17.42
C ALA A 52 25.13 -0.42 -17.37
N ALA A 53 25.98 -0.47 -16.34
CA ALA A 53 26.93 -1.57 -16.13
C ALA A 53 26.24 -2.93 -16.01
N LEU A 54 25.15 -3.03 -15.26
CA LEU A 54 24.37 -4.25 -15.19
C LEU A 54 23.78 -4.66 -16.55
N ASN A 55 23.16 -3.73 -17.28
CA ASN A 55 22.59 -4.04 -18.59
C ASN A 55 23.66 -4.42 -19.62
N ALA A 56 24.90 -3.99 -19.48
CA ALA A 56 26.02 -4.35 -20.37
C ALA A 56 26.35 -5.86 -20.33
N PHE A 57 25.96 -6.61 -19.29
CA PHE A 57 26.13 -8.06 -19.25
C PHE A 57 25.12 -8.79 -20.16
N LEU A 58 23.97 -8.21 -20.46
CA LEU A 58 22.86 -8.90 -21.17
C LEU A 58 23.25 -9.39 -22.59
N PRO A 59 23.95 -8.63 -23.44
CA PRO A 59 24.35 -9.10 -24.76
C PRO A 59 25.23 -10.34 -24.73
N ALA A 60 26.22 -10.36 -23.84
CA ALA A 60 27.12 -11.52 -23.68
C ALA A 60 26.37 -12.74 -23.14
N LEU A 61 25.54 -12.56 -22.11
CA LEU A 61 24.74 -13.63 -21.51
C LEU A 61 23.73 -14.24 -22.50
N LYS A 62 23.19 -13.47 -23.44
CA LYS A 62 22.29 -13.99 -24.49
C LYS A 62 22.98 -14.79 -25.55
N LYS A 63 24.32 -14.71 -25.66
CA LYS A 63 25.13 -15.48 -26.61
C LYS A 63 25.80 -16.69 -25.97
N ALA A 64 26.01 -16.65 -24.64
CA ALA A 64 26.63 -17.75 -23.91
C ALA A 64 25.73 -19.00 -23.91
N GLU A 65 26.29 -20.15 -24.17
CA GLU A 65 25.60 -21.45 -24.32
C GLU A 65 24.71 -21.76 -23.11
N GLU A 66 25.19 -21.52 -21.89
CA GLU A 66 24.46 -21.79 -20.64
C GLU A 66 23.23 -20.88 -20.42
N THR A 67 23.20 -19.71 -21.07
CA THR A 67 22.17 -18.68 -20.81
C THR A 67 21.50 -18.17 -22.10
N VAL A 68 21.72 -18.83 -23.23
CA VAL A 68 21.15 -18.46 -24.54
C VAL A 68 19.63 -18.34 -24.52
N TRP A 69 18.94 -19.10 -23.68
CA TRP A 69 17.50 -19.00 -23.46
C TRP A 69 17.00 -17.62 -22.97
N LEU A 70 17.91 -16.75 -22.51
CA LEU A 70 17.57 -15.33 -22.24
C LEU A 70 17.26 -14.56 -23.52
N ALA A 71 17.70 -15.03 -24.68
CA ALA A 71 17.41 -14.41 -25.98
C ALA A 71 15.91 -14.49 -26.32
N ASP A 72 15.20 -15.53 -25.86
CA ASP A 72 13.77 -15.72 -26.07
C ASP A 72 12.92 -14.71 -25.26
N CYS A 73 13.53 -14.08 -24.25
CA CYS A 73 12.84 -13.11 -23.42
C CYS A 73 12.90 -11.72 -24.08
N TYR A 74 11.75 -11.06 -24.14
CA TYR A 74 11.68 -9.65 -24.59
C TYR A 74 12.64 -8.77 -23.78
N SER A 75 13.65 -8.20 -24.46
CA SER A 75 14.79 -7.51 -23.83
C SER A 75 14.38 -6.41 -22.83
N GLN A 76 13.31 -5.70 -23.15
CA GLN A 76 12.83 -4.61 -22.28
C GLN A 76 12.32 -5.12 -20.91
N VAL A 77 11.88 -6.37 -20.80
CA VAL A 77 11.52 -6.98 -19.50
C VAL A 77 12.75 -7.17 -18.62
N LEU A 78 13.90 -7.57 -19.23
CA LEU A 78 15.16 -7.71 -18.51
C LEU A 78 15.69 -6.35 -18.06
N GLN A 79 15.66 -5.35 -18.95
CA GLN A 79 16.06 -3.97 -18.61
C GLN A 79 15.16 -3.34 -17.54
N ALA A 80 13.85 -3.60 -17.57
CA ALA A 80 12.92 -3.19 -16.52
C ALA A 80 13.22 -3.90 -15.19
N THR A 81 13.68 -5.15 -15.24
CA THR A 81 14.11 -5.88 -14.05
C THR A 81 15.36 -5.25 -13.42
N THR A 82 16.34 -4.80 -14.24
CA THR A 82 17.49 -4.04 -13.77
C THR A 82 17.07 -2.72 -13.11
N LEU A 83 16.16 -1.97 -13.76
CA LEU A 83 15.62 -0.73 -13.17
C LEU A 83 14.96 -0.97 -11.81
N ASN A 84 14.18 -2.05 -11.70
CA ASN A 84 13.55 -2.41 -10.43
C ASN A 84 14.58 -2.80 -9.35
N LEU A 85 15.69 -3.44 -9.71
CA LEU A 85 16.78 -3.77 -8.78
C LEU A 85 17.51 -2.50 -8.31
N THR A 86 17.86 -1.61 -9.22
CA THR A 86 18.53 -0.35 -8.85
C THR A 86 17.62 0.56 -8.02
N THR A 87 16.31 0.56 -8.31
CA THR A 87 15.31 1.25 -7.46
C THR A 87 15.21 0.61 -6.07
N ALA A 88 15.33 -0.72 -5.96
CA ALA A 88 15.34 -1.40 -4.66
C ALA A 88 16.58 -1.02 -3.84
N TYR A 89 17.76 -0.90 -4.47
CA TYR A 89 18.97 -0.37 -3.81
C TYR A 89 18.80 1.08 -3.36
N LYS A 90 18.24 1.94 -4.22
CA LYS A 90 17.94 3.33 -3.85
C LYS A 90 17.05 3.40 -2.61
N ASN A 91 15.96 2.61 -2.58
CA ASN A 91 15.06 2.55 -1.42
C ASN A 91 15.74 2.00 -0.16
N PHE A 92 16.73 1.11 -0.30
CA PHE A 92 17.53 0.63 0.82
C PHE A 92 18.44 1.73 1.39
N PHE A 93 19.19 2.44 0.55
CA PHE A 93 20.06 3.52 0.99
C PHE A 93 19.28 4.69 1.60
N GLU A 94 18.11 4.99 1.08
CA GLU A 94 17.19 5.98 1.64
C GLU A 94 16.40 5.47 2.87
N LYS A 95 16.75 4.30 3.42
CA LYS A 95 16.10 3.67 4.60
C LYS A 95 14.59 3.43 4.45
N ARG A 96 14.06 3.48 3.22
CA ARG A 96 12.65 3.20 2.92
C ARG A 96 12.33 1.70 2.84
N ALA A 97 13.33 0.86 2.58
CA ALA A 97 13.19 -0.60 2.48
C ALA A 97 14.43 -1.32 3.01
N GLY A 98 14.30 -2.62 3.29
CA GLY A 98 15.45 -3.48 3.59
C GLY A 98 16.27 -3.82 2.34
N PHE A 99 17.44 -4.45 2.55
CA PHE A 99 18.33 -4.87 1.48
C PHE A 99 17.61 -5.77 0.45
N PRO A 100 17.89 -5.62 -0.86
CA PRO A 100 17.28 -6.44 -1.91
C PRO A 100 17.52 -7.94 -1.68
N LYS A 101 16.46 -8.76 -1.85
CA LYS A 101 16.54 -10.21 -1.63
C LYS A 101 16.49 -10.99 -2.93
N PHE A 102 17.16 -12.16 -2.95
CA PHE A 102 17.03 -13.11 -4.05
C PHE A 102 15.56 -13.55 -4.22
N LYS A 103 15.13 -13.69 -5.46
CA LYS A 103 13.77 -14.12 -5.82
C LYS A 103 13.69 -15.61 -5.98
N SER A 104 12.66 -16.23 -5.43
CA SER A 104 12.40 -17.67 -5.57
C SER A 104 11.28 -17.97 -6.57
N LYS A 105 11.25 -19.21 -7.12
CA LYS A 105 10.18 -19.70 -8.01
C LYS A 105 8.81 -19.71 -7.30
N ILE A 106 8.80 -19.83 -5.97
CA ILE A 106 7.58 -19.90 -5.14
C ILE A 106 7.07 -18.51 -4.79
N GLY A 107 7.92 -17.46 -4.91
CA GLY A 107 7.59 -16.08 -4.61
C GLY A 107 6.60 -15.46 -5.60
N LYS A 108 6.37 -14.17 -5.45
CA LYS A 108 5.53 -13.37 -6.35
C LYS A 108 6.09 -13.44 -7.77
N GLN A 109 5.25 -13.86 -8.72
CA GLN A 109 5.58 -13.86 -10.14
C GLN A 109 5.02 -12.61 -10.79
N SER A 110 5.89 -11.70 -11.22
CA SER A 110 5.51 -10.49 -11.94
C SER A 110 6.64 -10.01 -12.84
N ILE A 111 6.28 -9.49 -14.00
CA ILE A 111 7.17 -8.87 -14.99
C ILE A 111 6.57 -7.55 -15.43
N GLN A 112 7.42 -6.61 -15.80
CA GLN A 112 7.02 -5.30 -16.26
C GLN A 112 7.40 -5.12 -17.73
N TYR A 113 6.44 -4.72 -18.52
CA TYR A 113 6.59 -4.28 -19.91
C TYR A 113 6.60 -2.75 -19.91
N PRO A 114 7.74 -2.10 -20.13
CA PRO A 114 7.85 -0.65 -20.07
C PRO A 114 7.28 0.06 -21.31
N GLN A 115 7.06 -0.68 -22.39
CA GLN A 115 6.54 -0.13 -23.67
C GLN A 115 5.94 -1.23 -24.55
N ASN A 116 5.34 -0.81 -25.69
CA ASN A 116 4.79 -1.68 -26.72
C ASN A 116 3.62 -2.57 -26.28
N VAL A 117 2.96 -2.22 -25.17
CA VAL A 117 1.69 -2.84 -24.77
C VAL A 117 0.56 -2.05 -25.44
N LYS A 118 -0.37 -2.76 -26.08
CA LYS A 118 -1.52 -2.15 -26.79
C LYS A 118 -2.81 -2.86 -26.40
N ILE A 119 -3.90 -2.17 -26.51
CA ILE A 119 -5.25 -2.75 -26.43
C ILE A 119 -5.74 -2.96 -27.86
N VAL A 120 -6.11 -4.19 -28.18
CA VAL A 120 -6.57 -4.61 -29.51
C VAL A 120 -7.87 -5.40 -29.33
N ASN A 121 -8.97 -4.91 -29.88
CA ASN A 121 -10.30 -5.54 -29.83
C ASN A 121 -10.67 -5.99 -28.39
N GLY A 122 -10.48 -5.11 -27.38
CA GLY A 122 -10.79 -5.40 -26.01
C GLY A 122 -9.86 -6.41 -25.30
N ASN A 123 -8.75 -6.79 -25.95
CA ASN A 123 -7.74 -7.68 -25.42
C ASN A 123 -6.40 -6.95 -25.23
N VAL A 124 -5.48 -7.55 -24.47
CA VAL A 124 -4.17 -6.96 -24.21
C VAL A 124 -3.12 -7.60 -25.12
N LYS A 125 -2.53 -6.81 -26.02
CA LYS A 125 -1.36 -7.25 -26.81
C LYS A 125 -0.10 -6.98 -26.02
N LEU A 126 0.63 -8.06 -25.71
CA LEU A 126 1.93 -8.01 -25.06
C LEU A 126 3.05 -8.17 -26.10
N PRO A 127 4.17 -7.44 -25.94
CA PRO A 127 5.30 -7.56 -26.87
C PRO A 127 6.06 -8.89 -26.73
N GLY A 128 6.91 -9.18 -27.72
CA GLY A 128 7.60 -10.46 -27.82
C GLY A 128 6.67 -11.55 -28.34
N ASN A 129 6.97 -12.81 -28.02
CA ASN A 129 6.28 -13.98 -28.56
C ASN A 129 4.89 -14.24 -27.95
N ILE A 130 4.44 -13.43 -26.96
CA ILE A 130 3.19 -13.68 -26.25
C ILE A 130 1.97 -13.23 -27.07
N GLY A 131 2.07 -12.10 -27.78
CA GLY A 131 1.00 -11.62 -28.65
C GLY A 131 -0.25 -11.15 -27.93
N ILE A 132 -1.44 -11.38 -28.53
CA ILE A 132 -2.73 -10.92 -28.01
C ILE A 132 -3.26 -11.91 -26.99
N VAL A 133 -3.40 -11.46 -25.73
CA VAL A 133 -3.95 -12.23 -24.63
C VAL A 133 -5.38 -11.81 -24.36
N LYS A 134 -6.31 -12.76 -24.33
CA LYS A 134 -7.72 -12.51 -23.96
C LYS A 134 -7.80 -11.83 -22.61
N ALA A 135 -8.53 -10.73 -22.51
CA ALA A 135 -8.65 -9.93 -21.29
C ALA A 135 -10.11 -9.63 -20.97
N LYS A 136 -10.40 -9.41 -19.68
CA LYS A 136 -11.65 -8.81 -19.25
C LYS A 136 -11.37 -7.38 -18.79
N ILE A 137 -11.66 -6.43 -19.66
CA ILE A 137 -11.53 -5.00 -19.42
C ILE A 137 -12.91 -4.49 -18.99
N HIS A 138 -13.03 -4.03 -17.75
CA HIS A 138 -14.29 -3.55 -17.16
C HIS A 138 -14.32 -2.03 -16.94
N ARG A 139 -13.24 -1.35 -17.29
CA ARG A 139 -13.14 0.12 -17.32
C ARG A 139 -12.39 0.51 -18.57
N PRO A 140 -12.76 1.61 -19.24
CA PRO A 140 -11.98 2.11 -20.35
C PRO A 140 -10.53 2.40 -19.92
N ILE A 141 -9.61 2.07 -20.80
CA ILE A 141 -8.18 2.37 -20.63
C ILE A 141 -7.91 3.62 -21.46
N GLU A 142 -8.00 4.76 -20.79
CA GLU A 142 -7.84 6.09 -21.40
C GLU A 142 -6.39 6.53 -21.35
N GLY A 143 -5.99 7.35 -22.32
CA GLY A 143 -4.68 7.97 -22.37
C GLY A 143 -3.57 7.07 -22.93
N LYS A 144 -2.34 7.54 -22.84
CA LYS A 144 -1.15 6.85 -23.34
C LYS A 144 -0.68 5.77 -22.38
N ILE A 145 -0.63 4.51 -22.84
CA ILE A 145 -0.08 3.41 -22.03
C ILE A 145 1.43 3.64 -21.85
N LYS A 146 1.87 3.74 -20.60
CA LYS A 146 3.28 3.89 -20.21
C LYS A 146 3.93 2.55 -19.89
N THR A 147 3.31 1.78 -19.01
CA THR A 147 3.82 0.46 -18.61
C THR A 147 2.67 -0.51 -18.32
N ALA A 148 2.94 -1.80 -18.46
CA ALA A 148 2.05 -2.84 -17.99
C ALA A 148 2.81 -3.86 -17.14
N THR A 149 2.31 -4.13 -15.94
CA THR A 149 2.84 -5.18 -15.07
C THR A 149 1.95 -6.41 -15.13
N VAL A 150 2.47 -7.48 -15.72
CA VAL A 150 1.79 -8.78 -15.76
C VAL A 150 2.21 -9.60 -14.56
N SER A 151 1.24 -10.18 -13.86
CA SER A 151 1.48 -10.99 -12.67
C SER A 151 0.64 -12.27 -12.66
N LYS A 152 1.19 -13.33 -12.07
CA LYS A 152 0.49 -14.57 -11.77
C LYS A 152 0.22 -14.67 -10.28
N ALA A 153 -1.06 -14.65 -9.91
CA ALA A 153 -1.47 -14.84 -8.52
C ALA A 153 -1.24 -16.30 -8.07
N PRO A 154 -1.06 -16.56 -6.77
CA PRO A 154 -0.96 -17.91 -6.23
C PRO A 154 -2.18 -18.79 -6.51
N SER A 155 -3.34 -18.21 -6.75
CA SER A 155 -4.58 -18.89 -7.19
C SER A 155 -4.52 -19.43 -8.63
N GLY A 156 -3.49 -19.02 -9.40
CA GLY A 156 -3.30 -19.32 -10.81
C GLY A 156 -3.86 -18.27 -11.77
N LYS A 157 -4.44 -17.19 -11.25
CA LYS A 157 -4.97 -16.11 -12.08
C LYS A 157 -3.84 -15.22 -12.63
N TYR A 158 -4.00 -14.78 -13.88
CA TYR A 158 -3.13 -13.76 -14.48
C TYR A 158 -3.84 -12.40 -14.46
N LEU A 159 -3.09 -11.38 -14.13
CA LEU A 159 -3.53 -10.00 -14.05
C LEU A 159 -2.55 -9.10 -14.79
N ALA A 160 -3.03 -8.06 -15.45
CA ALA A 160 -2.21 -6.97 -15.95
C ALA A 160 -2.64 -5.67 -15.27
N SER A 161 -1.69 -4.98 -14.65
CA SER A 161 -1.87 -3.62 -14.15
C SER A 161 -1.27 -2.68 -15.18
N ILE A 162 -2.13 -1.93 -15.87
CA ILE A 162 -1.77 -1.05 -16.99
C ILE A 162 -1.75 0.37 -16.45
N LEU A 163 -0.58 1.01 -16.50
CA LEU A 163 -0.38 2.40 -16.17
C LEU A 163 -0.57 3.25 -17.42
N THR A 164 -1.46 4.21 -17.34
CA THR A 164 -1.68 5.19 -18.39
C THR A 164 -1.38 6.60 -17.90
N GLU A 165 -0.96 7.44 -18.81
CA GLU A 165 -0.82 8.87 -18.65
C GLU A 165 -2.00 9.54 -19.37
N VAL A 166 -2.75 10.35 -18.65
CA VAL A 166 -3.94 11.03 -19.13
C VAL A 166 -3.68 12.53 -19.04
N GLU A 167 -4.00 13.26 -20.07
CA GLU A 167 -4.08 14.72 -19.98
C GLU A 167 -5.22 15.08 -19.03
N GLY A 168 -4.97 16.00 -18.13
CA GLY A 168 -5.95 16.46 -17.17
C GLY A 168 -5.46 17.73 -16.51
N GLU A 169 -6.41 18.55 -16.13
CA GLU A 169 -6.16 19.71 -15.30
C GLU A 169 -5.79 19.27 -13.89
N ASN A 170 -5.00 20.09 -13.20
CA ASN A 170 -4.78 19.89 -11.78
C ASN A 170 -6.13 19.95 -11.06
N PRO A 171 -6.40 19.01 -10.16
CA PRO A 171 -7.65 19.05 -9.41
C PRO A 171 -7.79 20.42 -8.72
N VAL A 172 -8.97 21.01 -8.85
CA VAL A 172 -9.32 22.21 -8.08
C VAL A 172 -9.66 21.75 -6.66
N ILE A 173 -9.22 22.50 -5.65
CA ILE A 173 -9.63 22.26 -4.24
C ILE A 173 -11.16 22.39 -4.21
N SER A 174 -11.83 21.30 -3.92
CA SER A 174 -13.29 21.27 -3.86
C SER A 174 -13.77 21.76 -2.50
N GLU A 175 -14.79 22.56 -2.47
CA GLU A 175 -15.59 22.78 -1.29
C GLU A 175 -16.22 21.44 -0.85
N GLY A 176 -16.38 21.23 0.45
CA GLY A 176 -16.95 19.99 0.95
C GLY A 176 -16.74 19.81 2.45
N LYS A 177 -17.17 18.66 2.95
CA LYS A 177 -17.07 18.34 4.36
C LYS A 177 -15.63 18.06 4.79
N ILE A 178 -15.38 18.28 6.08
CA ILE A 178 -14.13 17.90 6.74
C ILE A 178 -14.45 16.76 7.70
N TYR A 179 -13.95 15.57 7.39
CA TYR A 179 -14.16 14.40 8.24
C TYR A 179 -13.01 14.18 9.22
N GLY A 180 -13.36 13.93 10.50
CA GLY A 180 -12.47 13.32 11.49
C GLY A 180 -12.79 11.83 11.61
N ILE A 181 -11.77 10.98 11.60
CA ILE A 181 -11.92 9.52 11.59
C ILE A 181 -11.09 8.90 12.72
N ASP A 182 -11.77 8.25 13.66
CA ASP A 182 -11.16 7.31 14.60
C ASP A 182 -11.21 5.88 14.03
N LEU A 183 -10.05 5.19 13.99
CA LEU A 183 -9.90 3.85 13.41
C LEU A 183 -9.79 2.79 14.53
N GLY A 184 -10.74 1.87 14.59
CA GLY A 184 -10.86 0.90 15.65
C GLY A 184 -10.99 -0.56 15.21
N LEU A 185 -10.93 -1.48 16.17
CA LEU A 185 -11.14 -2.93 15.96
C LEU A 185 -12.58 -3.36 16.15
N LYS A 186 -13.35 -2.69 17.02
CA LYS A 186 -14.80 -2.93 17.23
C LYS A 186 -15.57 -2.38 16.03
N HIS A 187 -15.56 -1.08 15.88
CA HIS A 187 -15.94 -0.39 14.65
C HIS A 187 -14.68 -0.19 13.82
N PHE A 188 -14.79 -0.40 12.50
CA PHE A 188 -13.66 -0.16 11.59
C PHE A 188 -13.26 1.31 11.59
N ALA A 189 -14.26 2.19 11.58
CA ALA A 189 -14.10 3.62 11.63
C ALA A 189 -15.31 4.27 12.30
N VAL A 190 -15.07 5.26 13.14
CA VAL A 190 -16.05 6.23 13.62
C VAL A 190 -15.73 7.56 12.97
N VAL A 191 -16.68 8.12 12.25
CA VAL A 191 -16.49 9.28 11.36
C VAL A 191 -17.43 10.40 11.75
N THR A 192 -16.92 11.62 11.84
CA THR A 192 -17.74 12.79 12.05
C THR A 192 -17.40 13.92 11.08
N ASP A 193 -18.42 14.64 10.64
CA ASP A 193 -18.28 15.90 9.89
C ASP A 193 -18.42 17.14 10.81
N GLY A 194 -18.58 16.90 12.11
CA GLY A 194 -18.80 17.92 13.14
C GLY A 194 -20.26 17.96 13.64
N GLU A 195 -21.21 17.62 12.80
CA GLU A 195 -22.64 17.58 13.14
C GLU A 195 -23.12 16.14 13.39
N LYS A 196 -22.74 15.24 12.47
CA LYS A 196 -23.17 13.83 12.50
C LYS A 196 -22.02 12.90 12.79
N VAL A 197 -22.26 11.92 13.66
CA VAL A 197 -21.36 10.78 13.88
C VAL A 197 -21.91 9.54 13.18
N SER A 198 -21.03 8.88 12.40
CA SER A 198 -21.36 7.63 11.70
C SER A 198 -20.39 6.53 12.11
N LYS A 199 -20.89 5.39 12.55
CA LYS A 199 -20.10 4.21 12.91
C LYS A 199 -20.14 3.18 11.80
N TYR A 200 -18.96 2.71 11.36
CA TYR A 200 -18.82 1.67 10.35
C TYR A 200 -18.26 0.40 11.00
N ASP A 201 -19.02 -0.66 10.96
CA ASP A 201 -18.64 -1.91 11.60
C ASP A 201 -17.43 -2.58 10.92
N ASN A 202 -16.65 -3.29 11.73
CA ASN A 202 -15.53 -4.10 11.23
C ASN A 202 -16.06 -5.40 10.60
N PRO A 203 -15.88 -5.61 9.29
CA PRO A 203 -16.42 -6.79 8.59
C PRO A 203 -15.76 -8.11 9.00
N LYS A 204 -14.59 -8.09 9.66
CA LYS A 204 -13.85 -9.29 10.13
C LYS A 204 -13.68 -10.35 9.03
N HIS A 205 -13.17 -9.92 7.86
CA HIS A 205 -13.11 -10.73 6.63
C HIS A 205 -12.39 -12.07 6.82
N LEU A 206 -11.27 -12.09 7.56
CA LEU A 206 -10.53 -13.31 7.83
C LEU A 206 -11.33 -14.27 8.72
N ALA A 207 -11.98 -13.75 9.77
CA ALA A 207 -12.75 -14.56 10.72
C ALA A 207 -13.88 -15.34 10.01
N LYS A 208 -14.60 -14.71 9.07
CA LYS A 208 -15.64 -15.38 8.25
C LYS A 208 -15.14 -16.60 7.48
N HIS A 209 -13.87 -16.60 7.08
CA HIS A 209 -13.28 -17.67 6.29
C HIS A 209 -12.33 -18.59 7.08
N GLU A 210 -12.08 -18.30 8.35
CA GLU A 210 -11.05 -18.95 9.15
C GLU A 210 -11.25 -20.46 9.29
N LYS A 211 -12.46 -20.92 9.64
CA LYS A 211 -12.79 -22.35 9.78
C LYS A 211 -12.49 -23.13 8.49
N ASN A 212 -12.89 -22.56 7.34
CA ASN A 212 -12.65 -23.14 6.03
C ASN A 212 -11.14 -23.14 5.68
N LEU A 213 -10.46 -22.03 5.97
CA LEU A 213 -9.02 -21.88 5.73
C LEU A 213 -8.21 -22.90 6.56
N LYS A 214 -8.45 -23.01 7.87
CA LYS A 214 -7.80 -23.99 8.76
C LYS A 214 -7.97 -25.42 8.26
N ARG A 215 -9.20 -25.80 7.84
CA ARG A 215 -9.48 -27.13 7.25
C ARG A 215 -8.66 -27.39 5.99
N LYS A 216 -8.56 -26.40 5.10
CA LYS A 216 -7.80 -26.53 3.84
C LYS A 216 -6.31 -26.53 4.09
N GLN A 217 -5.79 -25.71 4.99
CA GLN A 217 -4.39 -25.73 5.39
C GLN A 217 -3.97 -27.07 6.01
N LYS A 218 -4.80 -27.65 6.91
CA LYS A 218 -4.56 -28.98 7.49
C LYS A 218 -4.49 -30.07 6.40
N LYS A 219 -5.39 -30.05 5.40
CA LYS A 219 -5.35 -30.96 4.25
C LYS A 219 -4.09 -30.73 3.38
N LEU A 220 -3.67 -29.49 3.17
CA LEU A 220 -2.45 -29.17 2.44
C LEU A 220 -1.19 -29.68 3.16
N ALA A 221 -1.13 -29.52 4.48
CA ALA A 221 0.01 -29.94 5.30
C ALA A 221 0.26 -31.46 5.19
N ARG A 222 -0.80 -32.27 5.10
CA ARG A 222 -0.74 -33.74 4.99
C ARG A 222 -0.27 -34.25 3.61
N LYS A 223 -0.14 -33.38 2.61
CA LYS A 223 0.28 -33.79 1.25
C LYS A 223 1.78 -33.75 1.12
N GLN A 224 2.35 -34.76 0.45
CA GLN A 224 3.78 -34.87 0.18
C GLN A 224 4.33 -33.62 -0.54
N LYS A 225 5.46 -33.10 -0.04
CA LYS A 225 6.17 -31.99 -0.66
C LYS A 225 6.58 -32.35 -2.10
N GLY A 226 6.42 -31.42 -3.06
CA GLY A 226 6.74 -31.65 -4.48
C GLY A 226 5.62 -32.31 -5.29
N SER A 227 4.66 -33.03 -4.70
CA SER A 227 3.63 -33.75 -5.43
C SER A 227 2.69 -32.84 -6.25
N LYS A 228 2.21 -33.36 -7.39
CA LYS A 228 1.18 -32.71 -8.22
C LYS A 228 -0.09 -32.40 -7.40
N SER A 229 -0.49 -33.32 -6.51
CA SER A 229 -1.63 -33.14 -5.59
C SER A 229 -1.43 -31.97 -4.63
N ARG A 230 -0.23 -31.81 -4.03
CA ARG A 230 0.08 -30.68 -3.17
C ARG A 230 0.03 -29.35 -3.94
N ASN A 231 0.58 -29.30 -5.14
CA ASN A 231 0.56 -28.10 -5.99
C ASN A 231 -0.88 -27.70 -6.38
N ARG A 232 -1.74 -28.66 -6.71
CA ARG A 232 -3.18 -28.41 -6.94
C ARG A 232 -3.84 -27.85 -5.68
N TYR A 233 -3.53 -28.43 -4.50
CA TYR A 233 -4.15 -28.01 -3.25
C TYR A 233 -3.67 -26.64 -2.74
N ARG A 234 -2.42 -26.27 -3.05
CA ARG A 234 -1.91 -24.89 -2.81
C ARG A 234 -2.77 -23.84 -3.51
N LYS A 235 -3.20 -24.08 -4.74
CA LYS A 235 -4.12 -23.19 -5.48
C LYS A 235 -5.48 -23.09 -4.77
N VAL A 236 -5.98 -24.20 -4.17
CA VAL A 236 -7.24 -24.20 -3.42
C VAL A 236 -7.14 -23.31 -2.17
N VAL A 237 -6.05 -23.41 -1.41
CA VAL A 237 -5.79 -22.53 -0.25
C VAL A 237 -5.64 -21.07 -0.70
N ALA A 238 -4.88 -20.83 -1.76
CA ALA A 238 -4.66 -19.50 -2.32
C ALA A 238 -5.97 -18.81 -2.74
N LYS A 239 -6.92 -19.56 -3.31
CA LYS A 239 -8.26 -19.04 -3.66
C LYS A 239 -9.05 -18.54 -2.44
N VAL A 240 -8.86 -19.16 -1.26
CA VAL A 240 -9.51 -18.66 -0.03
C VAL A 240 -8.90 -17.36 0.43
N TYR A 241 -7.55 -17.28 0.46
CA TYR A 241 -6.86 -16.02 0.76
C TYR A 241 -7.22 -14.90 -0.22
N GLU A 242 -7.35 -15.22 -1.50
CA GLU A 242 -7.76 -14.26 -2.52
C GLU A 242 -9.17 -13.71 -2.25
N ARG A 243 -10.12 -14.56 -1.83
CA ARG A 243 -11.48 -14.11 -1.45
C ARG A 243 -11.43 -13.16 -0.25
N VAL A 244 -10.66 -13.50 0.79
CA VAL A 244 -10.49 -12.63 1.97
C VAL A 244 -9.91 -11.29 1.57
N SER A 245 -8.84 -11.30 0.76
CA SER A 245 -8.20 -10.08 0.26
C SER A 245 -9.14 -9.22 -0.58
N ASN A 246 -9.86 -9.84 -1.52
CA ASN A 246 -10.78 -9.12 -2.40
C ASN A 246 -11.97 -8.50 -1.62
N SER A 247 -12.56 -9.24 -0.68
CA SER A 247 -13.64 -8.72 0.17
C SER A 247 -13.17 -7.53 1.02
N ARG A 248 -11.93 -7.61 1.56
CA ARG A 248 -11.33 -6.50 2.28
C ARG A 248 -11.14 -5.28 1.38
N GLN A 249 -10.54 -5.47 0.22
CA GLN A 249 -10.32 -4.38 -0.72
C GLN A 249 -11.63 -3.73 -1.19
N ASP A 250 -12.66 -4.53 -1.49
CA ASP A 250 -13.97 -4.03 -1.89
C ASP A 250 -14.58 -3.13 -0.80
N PHE A 251 -14.55 -3.59 0.46
CA PHE A 251 -15.01 -2.79 1.60
C PHE A 251 -14.22 -1.47 1.74
N LEU A 252 -12.89 -1.55 1.74
CA LEU A 252 -12.03 -0.38 1.89
C LEU A 252 -12.20 0.61 0.72
N HIS A 253 -12.37 0.10 -0.51
CA HIS A 253 -12.62 0.94 -1.68
C HIS A 253 -13.97 1.66 -1.61
N LYS A 254 -15.03 0.95 -1.20
CA LYS A 254 -16.38 1.51 -1.08
C LYS A 254 -16.43 2.57 0.01
N LEU A 255 -15.89 2.25 1.19
CA LEU A 255 -15.90 3.20 2.31
C LEU A 255 -15.05 4.44 2.00
N SER A 256 -13.82 4.26 1.50
CA SER A 256 -12.97 5.40 1.15
C SER A 256 -13.54 6.23 -0.01
N TYR A 257 -14.26 5.60 -0.96
CA TYR A 257 -14.97 6.35 -2.01
C TYR A 257 -16.11 7.20 -1.42
N LYS A 258 -16.94 6.58 -0.56
CA LYS A 258 -18.05 7.29 0.09
C LYS A 258 -17.58 8.52 0.86
N LEU A 259 -16.50 8.39 1.65
CA LEU A 259 -15.97 9.49 2.46
C LEU A 259 -15.31 10.59 1.62
N VAL A 260 -14.65 10.21 0.52
CA VAL A 260 -13.98 11.18 -0.34
C VAL A 260 -14.96 11.88 -1.28
N SER A 261 -16.14 11.29 -1.57
CA SER A 261 -17.07 11.81 -2.58
C SER A 261 -17.63 13.20 -2.26
N ASP A 262 -17.73 13.58 -1.00
CA ASP A 262 -18.30 14.83 -0.52
C ASP A 262 -17.35 15.62 0.42
N SER A 263 -16.08 15.21 0.53
CA SER A 263 -15.10 15.84 1.42
C SER A 263 -14.06 16.68 0.69
N GLN A 264 -13.67 17.78 1.29
CA GLN A 264 -12.48 18.57 0.94
C GLN A 264 -11.25 18.09 1.73
N ALA A 265 -11.44 17.61 2.96
CA ALA A 265 -10.37 17.07 3.79
C ALA A 265 -10.86 15.88 4.62
N VAL A 266 -9.95 14.93 4.83
CA VAL A 266 -10.15 13.82 5.76
C VAL A 266 -8.98 13.80 6.72
N ILE A 267 -9.29 13.71 8.02
CA ILE A 267 -8.33 13.76 9.11
C ILE A 267 -8.33 12.40 9.80
N VAL A 268 -7.15 11.82 9.98
CA VAL A 268 -6.96 10.50 10.62
C VAL A 268 -5.80 10.54 11.61
N GLU A 269 -5.76 9.60 12.54
CA GLU A 269 -4.58 9.40 13.38
C GLU A 269 -3.44 8.71 12.61
N ASN A 270 -2.19 9.11 12.88
CA ASN A 270 -1.01 8.42 12.39
C ASN A 270 -0.78 7.11 13.17
N LEU A 271 -1.41 6.02 12.73
CA LEU A 271 -1.30 4.72 13.38
C LEU A 271 0.01 4.00 13.02
N HIS A 272 0.83 3.72 14.04
CA HIS A 272 2.02 2.87 13.86
C HIS A 272 1.67 1.39 13.79
N VAL A 273 1.00 0.98 12.71
CA VAL A 273 0.49 -0.40 12.52
C VAL A 273 1.58 -1.46 12.70
N LYS A 274 2.83 -1.20 12.24
CA LYS A 274 3.96 -2.14 12.42
C LYS A 274 4.28 -2.41 13.90
N GLY A 275 4.18 -1.40 14.75
CA GLY A 275 4.33 -1.56 16.19
C GLY A 275 3.17 -2.31 16.83
N MET A 276 1.94 -1.98 16.42
CA MET A 276 0.73 -2.60 16.96
C MET A 276 0.65 -4.11 16.66
N VAL A 277 1.15 -4.56 15.50
CA VAL A 277 1.19 -5.99 15.12
C VAL A 277 2.17 -6.81 15.98
N ARG A 278 3.07 -6.18 16.76
CA ARG A 278 3.91 -6.89 17.73
C ARG A 278 3.11 -7.47 18.89
N ASN A 279 1.93 -6.92 19.19
CA ASN A 279 1.01 -7.50 20.15
C ASN A 279 0.38 -8.77 19.55
N HIS A 280 0.86 -9.95 19.95
CA HIS A 280 0.43 -11.25 19.42
C HIS A 280 -1.07 -11.52 19.59
N LYS A 281 -1.72 -10.99 20.64
CA LYS A 281 -3.16 -11.16 20.89
C LYS A 281 -3.99 -10.41 19.84
N LEU A 282 -3.54 -9.26 19.37
CA LEU A 282 -4.26 -8.38 18.43
C LEU A 282 -3.74 -8.43 17.00
N ALA A 283 -2.52 -8.95 16.77
CA ALA A 283 -1.83 -8.95 15.47
C ALA A 283 -2.69 -9.46 14.31
N LYS A 284 -3.45 -10.53 14.53
CA LYS A 284 -4.34 -11.12 13.53
C LYS A 284 -5.47 -10.17 13.16
N SER A 285 -6.14 -9.55 14.13
CA SER A 285 -7.23 -8.60 13.92
C SER A 285 -6.72 -7.32 13.25
N ILE A 286 -5.61 -6.76 13.73
CA ILE A 286 -4.97 -5.57 13.15
C ILE A 286 -4.55 -5.81 11.70
N SER A 287 -3.98 -6.98 11.40
CA SER A 287 -3.62 -7.34 10.01
C SER A 287 -4.85 -7.56 9.12
N ASP A 288 -5.99 -7.99 9.68
CA ASP A 288 -7.22 -8.20 8.90
C ASP A 288 -7.94 -6.89 8.57
N VAL A 289 -7.87 -5.90 9.44
CA VAL A 289 -8.56 -4.60 9.26
C VAL A 289 -7.99 -3.84 8.07
N GLY A 290 -6.65 -3.72 7.96
CA GLY A 290 -5.99 -3.10 6.81
C GLY A 290 -5.99 -1.57 6.82
N TRP A 291 -5.86 -0.93 7.99
CA TRP A 291 -5.87 0.54 8.15
C TRP A 291 -4.90 1.26 7.21
N GLY A 292 -3.63 0.82 7.11
CA GLY A 292 -2.67 1.45 6.21
C GLY A 292 -3.09 1.39 4.72
N THR A 293 -3.83 0.35 4.30
CA THR A 293 -4.40 0.30 2.95
C THR A 293 -5.54 1.30 2.80
N PHE A 294 -6.36 1.46 3.84
CA PHE A 294 -7.46 2.42 3.85
C PHE A 294 -6.95 3.85 3.77
N THR A 295 -5.97 4.22 4.60
CA THR A 295 -5.32 5.55 4.58
C THR A 295 -4.72 5.85 3.21
N ASN A 296 -4.02 4.87 2.58
CA ASN A 296 -3.53 5.03 1.21
C ASN A 296 -4.66 5.23 0.19
N PHE A 297 -5.83 4.57 0.39
CA PHE A 297 -6.97 4.77 -0.50
C PHE A 297 -7.61 6.15 -0.34
N LEU A 298 -7.66 6.67 0.88
CA LEU A 298 -8.07 8.05 1.14
C LEU A 298 -7.11 9.03 0.48
N ALA A 299 -5.80 8.88 0.72
CA ALA A 299 -4.76 9.77 0.21
C ALA A 299 -4.86 9.98 -1.31
N TYR A 300 -4.73 8.91 -2.11
CA TYR A 300 -4.72 9.08 -3.57
C TYR A 300 -6.08 9.51 -4.15
N LYS A 301 -7.20 9.17 -3.47
CA LYS A 301 -8.53 9.58 -3.93
C LYS A 301 -8.78 11.06 -3.66
N LEU A 302 -8.37 11.55 -2.49
CA LEU A 302 -8.41 12.97 -2.15
C LEU A 302 -7.52 13.77 -3.10
N GLU A 303 -6.26 13.36 -3.28
CA GLU A 303 -5.32 14.00 -4.21
C GLU A 303 -5.92 14.15 -5.62
N ARG A 304 -6.58 13.10 -6.13
CA ARG A 304 -7.26 13.13 -7.43
C ARG A 304 -8.42 14.12 -7.52
N ARG A 305 -8.98 14.52 -6.39
CA ARG A 305 -10.08 15.48 -6.31
C ARG A 305 -9.64 16.88 -5.85
N GLY A 306 -8.34 17.05 -5.56
CA GLY A 306 -7.82 18.29 -4.98
C GLY A 306 -8.09 18.45 -3.48
N GLY A 307 -8.54 17.39 -2.83
CA GLY A 307 -8.73 17.36 -1.39
C GLY A 307 -7.46 16.98 -0.62
N LYS A 308 -7.48 17.09 0.70
CA LYS A 308 -6.32 16.88 1.57
C LYS A 308 -6.56 15.75 2.56
N LEU A 309 -5.59 14.83 2.67
CA LEU A 309 -5.49 13.91 3.82
C LEU A 309 -4.57 14.54 4.87
N VAL A 310 -5.03 14.63 6.10
CA VAL A 310 -4.24 15.13 7.24
C VAL A 310 -4.07 14.00 8.24
N GLU A 311 -2.84 13.71 8.62
CA GLU A 311 -2.51 12.75 9.67
C GLU A 311 -2.10 13.53 10.92
N ILE A 312 -2.88 13.46 12.01
CA ILE A 312 -2.52 14.08 13.28
C ILE A 312 -1.46 13.25 14.01
N ASP A 313 -0.79 13.87 14.98
CA ASP A 313 0.22 13.18 15.78
C ASP A 313 -0.38 11.99 16.54
N ARG A 314 0.36 10.86 16.56
CA ARG A 314 -0.06 9.61 17.25
C ARG A 314 -0.20 9.74 18.76
N TRP A 315 0.44 10.73 19.37
CA TRP A 315 0.42 10.98 20.80
C TRP A 315 -0.65 11.97 21.21
N PHE A 316 -1.39 12.52 20.24
CA PHE A 316 -2.53 13.39 20.53
C PHE A 316 -3.57 12.59 21.33
N PRO A 317 -4.01 13.08 22.52
CA PRO A 317 -4.88 12.31 23.41
C PRO A 317 -6.35 12.31 22.95
N SER A 318 -6.62 11.96 21.69
CA SER A 318 -7.94 12.05 21.05
C SER A 318 -9.08 11.46 21.86
N SER A 319 -8.88 10.28 22.47
CA SER A 319 -9.92 9.60 23.26
C SER A 319 -10.04 10.09 24.71
N LYS A 320 -9.02 10.81 25.23
CA LYS A 320 -8.96 11.29 26.63
C LYS A 320 -9.30 12.76 26.79
N LEU A 321 -9.29 13.51 25.70
CA LEU A 321 -9.63 14.92 25.65
C LEU A 321 -11.15 15.07 25.52
N CYS A 322 -11.78 15.89 26.36
CA CYS A 322 -13.19 16.22 26.22
C CYS A 322 -13.38 17.10 24.98
N SER A 323 -14.21 16.70 24.03
CA SER A 323 -14.47 17.49 22.82
C SER A 323 -15.28 18.76 23.08
N ASN A 324 -15.90 18.90 24.27
CA ASN A 324 -16.68 20.05 24.63
C ASN A 324 -15.88 21.13 25.38
N CYS A 325 -15.10 20.74 26.40
CA CYS A 325 -14.39 21.71 27.26
C CYS A 325 -12.86 21.57 27.24
N PHE A 326 -12.31 20.66 26.45
CA PHE A 326 -10.88 20.38 26.29
C PHE A 326 -10.16 19.93 27.59
N TYR A 327 -10.91 19.51 28.59
CA TYR A 327 -10.32 18.86 29.76
C TYR A 327 -9.77 17.49 29.39
N THR A 328 -8.55 17.18 29.84
CA THR A 328 -7.90 15.89 29.56
C THR A 328 -7.96 14.99 30.79
N ILE A 329 -8.54 13.80 30.66
CA ILE A 329 -8.55 12.79 31.72
C ILE A 329 -7.18 12.10 31.77
N GLY A 330 -6.69 11.83 32.99
CA GLY A 330 -5.39 11.19 33.20
C GLY A 330 -5.34 9.77 32.64
N GLU A 331 -6.09 8.86 33.22
CA GLU A 331 -6.14 7.46 32.80
C GLU A 331 -7.53 7.05 32.32
N MET A 332 -7.57 6.30 31.23
CA MET A 332 -8.79 5.71 30.70
C MET A 332 -8.47 4.31 30.18
N PRO A 333 -8.93 3.24 30.89
CA PRO A 333 -8.78 1.86 30.44
C PRO A 333 -9.37 1.61 29.05
N LEU A 334 -8.82 0.65 28.31
CA LEU A 334 -9.23 0.38 26.92
C LEU A 334 -10.65 -0.21 26.79
N ASP A 335 -11.18 -0.76 27.85
CA ASP A 335 -12.53 -1.35 27.92
C ASP A 335 -13.63 -0.28 28.17
N VAL A 336 -13.27 0.88 28.71
CA VAL A 336 -14.20 2.01 28.88
C VAL A 336 -14.65 2.53 27.52
N ARG A 337 -15.96 2.50 27.27
CA ARG A 337 -16.56 2.95 25.99
C ARG A 337 -17.33 4.24 26.09
N GLU A 338 -17.83 4.54 27.27
CA GLU A 338 -18.59 5.75 27.57
C GLU A 338 -18.03 6.36 28.86
N TRP A 339 -18.00 7.66 28.92
CA TRP A 339 -17.49 8.38 30.08
C TRP A 339 -18.11 9.77 30.20
N THR A 340 -18.17 10.27 31.41
CA THR A 340 -18.66 11.63 31.69
C THR A 340 -17.47 12.52 32.07
N CYS A 341 -17.37 13.68 31.43
CA CYS A 341 -16.31 14.66 31.73
C CYS A 341 -16.46 15.17 33.15
N PRO A 342 -15.44 15.08 34.02
CA PRO A 342 -15.53 15.57 35.39
C PRO A 342 -15.55 17.10 35.51
N HIS A 343 -15.17 17.80 34.43
CA HIS A 343 -15.10 19.25 34.42
C HIS A 343 -16.41 19.88 33.92
N CYS A 344 -17.03 19.40 32.86
CA CYS A 344 -18.22 20.00 32.26
C CYS A 344 -19.45 19.07 32.23
N ASN A 345 -19.39 17.90 32.84
CA ASN A 345 -20.45 16.91 32.96
C ASN A 345 -21.02 16.40 31.60
N THR A 346 -20.34 16.67 30.48
CA THR A 346 -20.75 16.15 29.19
C THR A 346 -20.50 14.64 29.12
N HIS A 347 -21.52 13.88 28.73
CA HIS A 347 -21.40 12.44 28.51
C HIS A 347 -20.88 12.14 27.09
N HIS A 348 -19.89 11.27 26.97
CA HIS A 348 -19.22 10.96 25.72
C HIS A 348 -19.25 9.46 25.41
N ASP A 349 -19.59 9.11 24.18
CA ASP A 349 -19.09 7.88 23.55
C ASP A 349 -17.61 8.10 23.20
N ARG A 350 -16.74 7.24 23.66
CA ARG A 350 -15.29 7.37 23.56
C ARG A 350 -14.80 7.54 22.11
N ASP A 351 -15.31 6.66 21.20
CA ASP A 351 -14.87 6.63 19.81
C ASP A 351 -15.44 7.83 19.03
N ALA A 352 -16.66 8.29 19.37
CA ALA A 352 -17.26 9.51 18.82
C ALA A 352 -16.51 10.76 19.28
N ASN A 353 -16.20 10.85 20.57
CA ASN A 353 -15.40 11.94 21.12
C ASN A 353 -14.00 12.01 20.49
N ALA A 354 -13.36 10.84 20.29
CA ALA A 354 -12.07 10.76 19.61
C ALA A 354 -12.15 11.30 18.17
N ALA A 355 -13.17 10.90 17.39
CA ALA A 355 -13.35 11.38 16.02
C ALA A 355 -13.55 12.92 15.96
N GLN A 356 -14.27 13.50 16.91
CA GLN A 356 -14.46 14.96 17.03
C GLN A 356 -13.14 15.67 17.33
N ASN A 357 -12.36 15.17 18.27
CA ASN A 357 -11.05 15.73 18.62
C ASN A 357 -10.04 15.60 17.47
N ILE A 358 -10.01 14.47 16.77
CA ILE A 358 -9.19 14.27 15.57
C ILE A 358 -9.55 15.32 14.52
N ARG A 359 -10.84 15.54 14.28
CA ARG A 359 -11.33 16.57 13.34
C ARG A 359 -10.87 17.97 13.74
N ALA A 360 -11.07 18.34 15.00
CA ALA A 360 -10.72 19.66 15.52
C ALA A 360 -9.22 19.94 15.41
N GLU A 361 -8.36 18.96 15.78
CA GLU A 361 -6.91 19.10 15.69
C GLU A 361 -6.44 19.19 14.23
N GLY A 362 -6.99 18.40 13.33
CA GLY A 362 -6.63 18.50 11.92
C GLY A 362 -7.05 19.81 11.27
N ILE A 363 -8.22 20.36 11.64
CA ILE A 363 -8.63 21.70 11.19
C ILE A 363 -7.64 22.76 11.71
N ARG A 364 -7.20 22.64 12.97
CA ARG A 364 -6.19 23.54 13.56
C ARG A 364 -4.88 23.48 12.75
N MET A 365 -4.42 22.28 12.38
CA MET A 365 -3.23 22.08 11.56
C MET A 365 -3.37 22.69 10.17
N ILE A 366 -4.51 22.49 9.50
CA ILE A 366 -4.77 23.06 8.17
C ILE A 366 -4.75 24.59 8.20
N LYS A 367 -5.39 25.20 9.22
CA LYS A 367 -5.39 26.67 9.41
C LYS A 367 -3.97 27.21 9.67
N ALA A 368 -3.16 26.48 10.45
CA ALA A 368 -1.79 26.87 10.75
C ALA A 368 -0.85 26.84 9.52
N GLU A 369 -1.16 26.00 8.53
CA GLU A 369 -0.42 25.94 7.26
C GLU A 369 -0.87 27.02 6.24
N GLY A 370 -1.76 27.93 6.60
CA GLY A 370 -2.24 29.00 5.73
C GLY A 370 -3.16 28.53 4.59
N SER A 371 -3.62 27.29 4.63
CA SER A 371 -4.58 26.77 3.65
C SER A 371 -5.98 27.30 3.97
N ALA A 372 -6.60 28.01 3.01
CA ALA A 372 -8.00 28.44 3.12
C ALA A 372 -8.91 27.20 3.09
N VAL A 373 -9.52 26.90 4.22
CA VAL A 373 -10.52 25.84 4.33
C VAL A 373 -11.84 26.51 4.70
N SER A 374 -12.83 26.42 3.81
CA SER A 374 -14.20 26.85 4.11
C SER A 374 -14.81 25.89 5.13
N ALA A 375 -14.79 26.25 6.40
CA ALA A 375 -15.48 25.49 7.43
C ALA A 375 -16.98 25.80 7.35
N VAL A 376 -17.75 24.95 6.75
CA VAL A 376 -19.20 24.91 6.93
C VAL A 376 -19.47 24.17 8.23
N GLY A 377 -19.90 24.88 9.27
CA GLY A 377 -20.25 24.35 10.58
C GLY A 377 -19.52 25.04 11.72
N GLY A 378 -20.25 25.84 12.49
CA GLY A 378 -20.02 26.45 13.80
C GLY A 378 -18.59 26.83 14.19
N GLU A 379 -18.29 28.09 14.24
CA GLU A 379 -17.09 28.62 14.92
C GLU A 379 -17.06 28.17 16.39
N VAL A 380 -16.20 27.20 16.68
CA VAL A 380 -15.73 27.01 18.04
C VAL A 380 -14.39 27.73 18.14
N SER A 381 -14.43 28.99 18.50
CA SER A 381 -13.24 29.74 18.86
C SER A 381 -12.73 29.24 20.22
N PRO A 382 -11.52 28.69 20.31
CA PRO A 382 -10.92 28.40 21.59
C PRO A 382 -10.40 29.73 22.16
N THR A 383 -11.01 30.25 23.19
CA THR A 383 -10.40 31.25 24.09
C THR A 383 -9.22 30.55 24.78
N LEU A 384 -8.02 30.86 24.33
CA LEU A 384 -6.77 30.37 24.87
C LEU A 384 -6.49 31.04 26.23
N GLY A 385 -6.81 30.30 27.29
CA GLY A 385 -6.24 30.54 28.62
C GLY A 385 -5.30 29.40 28.98
N ARG A 386 -4.01 29.70 28.94
CA ARG A 386 -2.84 29.05 29.54
C ARG A 386 -1.84 28.43 28.58
N LYS A 387 -0.69 29.08 28.59
CA LYS A 387 0.56 28.67 27.99
C LYS A 387 0.99 27.29 28.53
N SER A 388 0.90 26.23 27.73
CA SER A 388 1.64 25.01 27.96
C SER A 388 2.97 25.11 27.20
N LYS A 389 4.07 25.03 27.93
CA LYS A 389 5.43 24.96 27.39
C LYS A 389 5.62 23.61 26.70
N PHE A 390 5.36 23.51 25.42
CA PHE A 390 5.90 22.44 24.60
C PHE A 390 7.28 22.86 24.10
N ARG A 391 8.31 22.15 24.53
CA ARG A 391 9.66 22.28 23.99
C ARG A 391 9.64 21.68 22.58
N HIS A 392 9.76 22.51 21.57
CA HIS A 392 10.19 22.08 20.25
C HIS A 392 11.65 21.66 20.34
N SER A 393 11.96 20.41 20.02
CA SER A 393 13.33 20.02 19.69
C SER A 393 13.65 20.56 18.30
N PRO A 394 14.76 21.31 18.13
CA PRO A 394 15.14 21.82 16.82
C PRO A 394 15.56 20.69 15.90
N LEU A 395 15.19 20.80 14.63
CA LEU A 395 15.75 20.06 13.52
C LEU A 395 17.27 20.31 13.49
N ILE A 396 18.04 19.26 13.76
CA ILE A 396 19.49 19.27 13.56
C ILE A 396 19.72 18.99 12.07
N THR A 397 20.01 20.06 11.34
CA THR A 397 20.72 20.03 10.08
C THR A 397 22.20 20.09 10.40
N GLU A 398 22.88 18.95 10.42
CA GLU A 398 24.32 18.89 10.26
C GLU A 398 24.72 17.61 9.55
N ALA A 399 25.49 17.79 8.49
CA ALA A 399 26.18 16.73 7.76
C ALA A 399 27.36 16.22 8.61
N PRO A 400 27.60 14.91 8.70
CA PRO A 400 28.84 14.41 9.26
C PRO A 400 29.86 14.17 8.17
N THR A 401 30.95 14.88 8.28
CA THR A 401 32.28 14.50 7.77
C THR A 401 32.76 13.24 8.50
N SER A 402 33.27 12.32 7.68
CA SER A 402 34.37 11.34 7.89
C SER A 402 34.54 10.59 9.22
N THR A 403 34.89 9.32 9.01
CA THR A 403 35.74 8.37 9.73
C THR A 403 35.18 7.74 10.99
N VAL A 404 35.00 6.41 10.94
CA VAL A 404 35.86 5.41 11.61
C VAL A 404 35.45 4.00 11.21
N LEU A 405 36.39 3.25 10.69
CA LEU A 405 36.44 1.80 10.57
C LEU A 405 36.50 1.16 11.98
N GLY A 406 35.71 0.14 12.21
CA GLY A 406 35.77 -0.66 13.44
C GLY A 406 35.11 -2.01 13.28
N LYS A 407 35.90 -3.00 12.92
CA LYS A 407 35.85 -4.46 13.22
C LYS A 407 34.49 -5.12 13.42
N LEU A 408 34.21 -6.05 12.51
CA LEU A 408 33.35 -7.21 12.78
C LEU A 408 34.23 -8.47 12.80
N GLY A 409 34.23 -9.14 13.95
CA GLY A 409 34.53 -10.54 14.09
C GLY A 409 33.30 -11.37 13.71
#